data_d9ce86b09669dde92d4f5df4c0c2e185
#
_entry.id   d9ce86b09669dde92d4f5df4c0c2e185
#
_cell.length_a   1.000
_cell.length_b   1.000
_cell.length_c   1.000
_cell.angle_alpha   90.00
_cell.angle_beta   90.00
_cell.angle_gamma   90.00
#
_symmetry.space_group_name_H-M   'P 1'
#
loop_
_entity.id
_entity.type
_entity.pdbx_description
1 polymer ?
#
loop_
_entity_poly.entity_id
_entity_poly.type
_entity_poly.pdbx_seq_one_letter_code
_entity_poly.pdbx_strand_id
1 'polypeptide(L)'
;IPTFVFDEIDQGIGGEVGGQVGQALADVATEHQVLVITHLPQIAVRADRHLVVSKGVEGGVATSSVETILGEDRVTEIARMLGDPDGAAARRHAEEMLGRAVH
;
A
#
# COMPACT_ATOMS: atom_id res chain seq x y z
N ILE A 1 19.56 -8.93 9.81
CA ILE A 1 18.66 -7.79 9.89
C ILE A 1 17.29 -8.28 10.33
N PRO A 2 16.77 -7.81 11.47
CA PRO A 2 15.45 -8.25 11.91
C PRO A 2 14.34 -7.74 10.97
N THR A 3 13.29 -8.55 10.87
CA THR A 3 12.09 -8.18 10.10
C THR A 3 10.99 -7.80 11.08
N PHE A 4 10.41 -6.64 10.86
CA PHE A 4 9.26 -6.17 11.63
C PHE A 4 8.00 -6.35 10.81
N VAL A 5 6.95 -6.88 11.42
CA VAL A 5 5.65 -7.07 10.79
C VAL A 5 4.62 -6.22 11.53
N PHE A 6 3.95 -5.35 10.79
CA PHE A 6 2.89 -4.50 11.33
C PHE A 6 1.58 -4.83 10.63
N ASP A 7 0.59 -5.25 11.41
CA ASP A 7 -0.72 -5.59 10.90
C ASP A 7 -1.77 -4.75 11.62
N GLU A 8 -2.72 -4.22 10.86
CA GLU A 8 -3.84 -3.44 11.38
C GLU A 8 -3.43 -2.19 12.16
N ILE A 9 -2.25 -1.65 11.90
CA ILE A 9 -1.76 -0.44 12.57
C ILE A 9 -2.53 0.81 12.17
N ASP A 10 -3.29 0.73 11.09
CA ASP A 10 -4.05 1.84 10.53
C ASP A 10 -5.52 1.86 10.98
N GLN A 11 -5.92 0.97 11.89
CA GLN A 11 -7.27 0.99 12.42
C GLN A 11 -7.54 2.27 13.22
N GLY A 12 -8.61 2.95 12.86
CA GLY A 12 -9.05 4.15 13.58
C GLY A 12 -8.25 5.41 13.30
N ILE A 13 -7.29 5.39 12.37
CA ILE A 13 -6.54 6.58 11.99
C ILE A 13 -6.97 7.07 10.61
N GLY A 14 -6.86 8.39 10.39
CA GLY A 14 -7.16 9.01 9.12
C GLY A 14 -5.91 9.22 8.26
N GLY A 15 -6.11 9.85 7.09
CA GLY A 15 -5.05 10.03 6.09
C GLY A 15 -3.87 10.85 6.58
N GLU A 16 -4.11 11.90 7.38
CA GLU A 16 -3.04 12.76 7.88
C GLU A 16 -2.12 12.00 8.84
N VAL A 17 -2.70 11.29 9.80
CA VAL A 17 -1.94 10.46 10.73
C VAL A 17 -1.31 9.29 9.97
N GLY A 18 -2.03 8.74 8.99
CA GLY A 18 -1.50 7.68 8.12
C GLY A 18 -0.24 8.10 7.40
N GLY A 19 -0.18 9.36 6.93
CA GLY A 19 1.02 9.89 6.29
C GLY A 19 2.21 9.96 7.24
N GLN A 20 1.97 10.36 8.49
CA GLN A 20 3.01 10.40 9.52
C GLN A 20 3.50 9.00 9.88
N VAL A 21 2.58 8.05 10.02
CA VAL A 21 2.92 6.64 10.28
C VAL A 21 3.72 6.08 9.11
N GLY A 22 3.31 6.35 7.87
CA GLY A 22 4.02 5.91 6.68
C GLY A 22 5.45 6.40 6.64
N GLN A 23 5.67 7.67 6.99
CA GLN A 23 7.02 8.24 7.05
C GLN A 23 7.86 7.55 8.13
N ALA A 24 7.29 7.33 9.31
CA ALA A 24 7.99 6.66 10.40
C ALA A 24 8.39 5.23 10.00
N LEU A 25 7.51 4.51 9.33
CA LEU A 25 7.80 3.16 8.86
C LEU A 25 8.88 3.16 7.79
N ALA A 26 8.86 4.14 6.87
CA ALA A 26 9.89 4.28 5.87
C ALA A 26 11.26 4.54 6.50
N ASP A 27 11.30 5.34 7.56
CA ASP A 27 12.54 5.60 8.30
C ASP A 27 13.09 4.32 8.96
N VAL A 28 12.22 3.52 9.56
CA VAL A 28 12.63 2.22 10.13
C VAL A 28 13.15 1.30 9.03
N ALA A 29 12.52 1.32 7.86
CA ALA A 29 12.89 0.46 6.74
C ALA A 29 14.25 0.77 6.13
N THR A 30 14.87 1.89 6.46
CA THR A 30 16.23 2.20 5.99
C THR A 30 17.27 1.24 6.58
N GLU A 31 17.02 0.68 7.75
CA GLU A 31 17.95 -0.21 8.44
C GLU A 31 17.39 -1.60 8.74
N HIS A 32 16.10 -1.81 8.48
CA HIS A 32 15.41 -3.05 8.80
C HIS A 32 14.49 -3.44 7.66
N GLN A 33 14.10 -4.71 7.62
CA GLN A 33 13.04 -5.14 6.72
C GLN A 33 11.70 -4.91 7.42
N VAL A 34 10.80 -4.19 6.78
CA VAL A 34 9.48 -3.87 7.33
C VAL A 34 8.40 -4.40 6.39
N LEU A 35 7.50 -5.21 6.93
CA LEU A 35 6.33 -5.71 6.22
C LEU A 35 5.09 -5.10 6.87
N VAL A 36 4.28 -4.40 6.09
CA VAL A 36 3.10 -3.71 6.58
C VAL A 36 1.87 -4.20 5.84
N ILE A 37 0.81 -4.51 6.59
CA ILE A 37 -0.49 -4.84 6.03
C ILE A 37 -1.40 -3.66 6.34
N THR A 38 -1.86 -2.97 5.30
CA THR A 38 -2.60 -1.72 5.45
C THR A 38 -3.67 -1.58 4.37
N HIS A 39 -4.72 -0.81 4.68
CA HIS A 39 -5.72 -0.38 3.71
C HIS A 39 -5.59 1.12 3.41
N LEU A 40 -4.62 1.82 4.00
CA LEU A 40 -4.44 3.26 3.79
C LEU A 40 -3.44 3.54 2.67
N PRO A 41 -3.85 4.26 1.63
CA PRO A 41 -2.93 4.63 0.55
C PRO A 41 -1.76 5.48 1.03
N GLN A 42 -1.95 6.29 2.06
CA GLN A 42 -0.91 7.14 2.64
C GLN A 42 0.26 6.32 3.19
N ILE A 43 0.00 5.10 3.64
CA ILE A 43 1.04 4.18 4.08
C ILE A 43 1.60 3.39 2.90
N ALA A 44 0.72 2.87 2.05
CA ALA A 44 1.11 2.03 0.93
C ALA A 44 2.08 2.70 -0.04
N VAL A 45 1.91 4.01 -0.29
CA VAL A 45 2.78 4.73 -1.23
C VAL A 45 4.23 4.84 -0.76
N ARG A 46 4.49 4.62 0.52
CA ARG A 46 5.84 4.67 1.09
C ARG A 46 6.64 3.39 0.88
N ALA A 47 5.98 2.32 0.45
CA ALA A 47 6.64 1.03 0.29
C ALA A 47 7.58 1.01 -0.91
N ASP A 48 8.72 0.36 -0.74
CA ASP A 48 9.63 0.09 -1.86
C ASP A 48 9.07 -1.00 -2.76
N ARG A 49 8.28 -1.91 -2.18
CA ARG A 49 7.63 -3.01 -2.89
C ARG A 49 6.18 -3.07 -2.45
N HIS A 50 5.29 -3.09 -3.43
CA HIS A 50 3.86 -3.15 -3.17
C HIS A 50 3.33 -4.52 -3.59
N LEU A 51 2.72 -5.21 -2.63
CA LEU A 51 2.13 -6.54 -2.83
C LEU A 51 0.63 -6.42 -2.67
N VAL A 52 -0.11 -7.08 -3.56
CA VAL A 52 -1.58 -7.14 -3.48
C VAL A 52 -2.00 -8.57 -3.21
N VAL A 53 -2.83 -8.74 -2.19
CA VAL A 53 -3.41 -10.03 -1.85
C VAL A 53 -4.80 -10.12 -2.45
N SER A 54 -5.03 -11.15 -3.26
CA SER A 54 -6.32 -11.41 -3.89
C SER A 54 -6.87 -12.73 -3.37
N LYS A 55 -8.18 -12.77 -3.15
CA LYS A 55 -8.88 -13.98 -2.74
C LYS A 55 -9.86 -14.38 -3.84
N GLY A 56 -9.94 -15.67 -4.11
CA GLY A 56 -10.85 -16.20 -5.11
C GLY A 56 -11.32 -17.59 -4.77
N VAL A 57 -12.13 -18.15 -5.65
CA VAL A 57 -12.62 -19.52 -5.54
C VAL A 57 -12.34 -20.23 -6.85
N GLU A 58 -11.62 -21.35 -6.79
CA GLU A 58 -11.38 -22.20 -7.94
C GLU A 58 -11.81 -23.63 -7.61
N GLY A 59 -12.68 -24.19 -8.44
CA GLY A 59 -13.17 -25.55 -8.25
C GLY A 59 -13.84 -25.77 -6.91
N GLY A 60 -14.51 -24.74 -6.37
CA GLY A 60 -15.19 -24.81 -5.07
C GLY A 60 -14.26 -24.63 -3.87
N VAL A 61 -12.96 -24.37 -4.10
CA VAL A 61 -11.98 -24.19 -3.03
C VAL A 61 -11.57 -22.73 -2.97
N ALA A 62 -11.56 -22.17 -1.76
CA ALA A 62 -11.07 -20.80 -1.55
C ALA A 62 -9.54 -20.75 -1.80
N THR A 63 -9.12 -19.79 -2.61
CA THR A 63 -7.70 -19.60 -2.93
C THR A 63 -7.28 -18.18 -2.59
N SER A 64 -5.97 -18.01 -2.34
CA SER A 64 -5.37 -16.70 -2.17
C SER A 64 -4.13 -16.61 -3.05
N SER A 65 -3.91 -15.44 -3.61
CA SER A 65 -2.71 -15.16 -4.39
C SER A 65 -2.11 -13.83 -3.95
N VAL A 66 -0.79 -13.72 -4.10
CA VAL A 66 -0.04 -12.50 -3.80
C VAL A 66 0.71 -12.09 -5.05
N GLU A 67 0.54 -10.85 -5.47
CA GLU A 67 1.21 -10.32 -6.65
C GLU A 67 1.99 -9.07 -6.30
N THR A 68 3.22 -8.96 -6.79
CA THR A 68 3.98 -7.71 -6.75
C THR A 68 3.52 -6.85 -7.92
N ILE A 69 3.15 -5.61 -7.64
CA ILE A 69 2.68 -4.68 -8.66
C ILE A 69 3.66 -3.53 -8.84
N LEU A 70 3.76 -3.02 -10.07
CA LEU A 70 4.68 -1.97 -10.47
C LEU A 70 3.99 -1.01 -11.45
N GLY A 71 4.56 0.18 -11.59
CA GLY A 71 4.14 1.13 -12.64
C GLY A 71 2.66 1.48 -12.59
N GLU A 72 1.99 1.34 -13.72
CA GLU A 72 0.57 1.69 -13.86
C GLU A 72 -0.34 0.83 -12.99
N ASP A 73 0.02 -0.43 -12.77
CA ASP A 73 -0.74 -1.30 -11.89
C ASP A 73 -0.72 -0.77 -10.45
N ARG A 74 0.40 -0.21 -10.04
CA ARG A 74 0.52 0.40 -8.72
C ARG A 74 -0.32 1.67 -8.63
N VAL A 75 -0.32 2.50 -9.66
CA VAL A 75 -1.19 3.69 -9.73
C VAL A 75 -2.66 3.27 -9.62
N THR A 76 -3.06 2.25 -10.35
CA THR A 76 -4.43 1.73 -10.32
C THR A 76 -4.81 1.24 -8.92
N GLU A 77 -3.91 0.53 -8.26
CA GLU A 77 -4.19 0.03 -6.90
C GLU A 77 -4.30 1.17 -5.88
N ILE A 78 -3.42 2.15 -5.93
CA ILE A 78 -3.52 3.31 -5.03
C ILE A 78 -4.83 4.07 -5.30
N ALA A 79 -5.20 4.24 -6.57
CA ALA A 79 -6.48 4.88 -6.93
C ALA A 79 -7.67 4.09 -6.38
N ARG A 80 -7.61 2.76 -6.43
CA ARG A 80 -8.64 1.89 -5.84
C ARG A 80 -8.73 2.12 -4.32
N MET A 81 -7.60 2.21 -3.65
CA MET A 81 -7.55 2.49 -2.21
C MET A 81 -8.12 3.87 -1.89
N LEU A 82 -8.04 4.82 -2.83
CA LEU A 82 -8.67 6.13 -2.71
C LEU A 82 -10.17 6.10 -3.02
N GLY A 83 -10.68 4.97 -3.51
CA GLY A 83 -12.10 4.75 -3.74
C GLY A 83 -12.55 4.70 -5.19
N ASP A 84 -11.69 5.01 -6.15
CA ASP A 84 -12.07 5.03 -7.57
C ASP A 84 -10.89 4.68 -8.47
N PRO A 85 -10.70 3.39 -8.82
CA PRO A 85 -9.56 2.97 -9.63
C PRO A 85 -9.58 3.51 -11.06
N ASP A 86 -10.75 3.88 -11.57
CA ASP A 86 -10.91 4.34 -12.95
C ASP A 86 -11.08 5.86 -13.06
N GLY A 87 -11.23 6.56 -11.95
CA GLY A 87 -11.46 8.00 -11.94
C GLY A 87 -10.18 8.77 -12.25
N ALA A 88 -10.28 9.76 -13.15
CA ALA A 88 -9.14 10.58 -13.55
C ALA A 88 -8.54 11.33 -12.36
N ALA A 89 -9.39 11.87 -11.47
CA ALA A 89 -8.92 12.61 -10.29
C ALA A 89 -8.21 11.70 -9.29
N ALA A 90 -8.74 10.50 -9.04
CA ALA A 90 -8.12 9.54 -8.13
C ALA A 90 -6.78 9.05 -8.69
N ARG A 91 -6.71 8.79 -9.98
CA ARG A 91 -5.47 8.37 -10.63
C ARG A 91 -4.40 9.46 -10.56
N ARG A 92 -4.79 10.71 -10.80
CA ARG A 92 -3.87 11.85 -10.69
C ARG A 92 -3.37 11.99 -9.25
N HIS A 93 -4.26 11.86 -8.28
CA HIS A 93 -3.89 11.92 -6.86
C HIS A 93 -2.94 10.79 -6.50
N ALA A 94 -3.22 9.57 -7.00
CA ALA A 94 -2.35 8.41 -6.78
C ALA A 94 -0.94 8.65 -7.33
N GLU A 95 -0.84 9.18 -8.55
CA GLU A 95 0.45 9.53 -9.15
C GLU A 95 1.21 10.56 -8.33
N GLU A 96 0.52 11.58 -7.85
CA GLU A 96 1.13 12.60 -6.99
C GLU A 96 1.65 12.01 -5.68
N MET A 97 0.86 11.17 -5.03
CA MET A 97 1.25 10.52 -3.78
C MET A 97 2.49 9.65 -3.98
N LEU A 98 2.51 8.86 -5.04
CA LEU A 98 3.65 8.00 -5.38
C LEU A 98 4.89 8.83 -5.71
N GLY A 99 4.71 9.93 -6.43
CA GLY A 99 5.81 10.84 -6.76
C GLY A 99 6.44 11.50 -5.54
N ARG A 100 5.62 11.88 -4.56
CA ARG A 100 6.13 12.48 -3.31
C ARG A 100 6.84 11.48 -2.43
N ALA A 101 6.47 10.21 -2.53
CA ALA A 101 7.07 9.14 -1.74
C ALA A 101 8.45 8.71 -2.27
N VAL A 102 8.75 9.01 -3.52
CA VAL A 102 10.06 8.70 -4.13
C VAL A 102 11.09 9.73 -3.68
N HIS A 103 12.22 9.26 -3.23
CA HIS A 103 13.31 10.09 -2.69
C HIS A 103 14.47 10.18 -3.64
#